data_9d1a559ec80a4b4e518c983ac57ed25c
#
_entry.id   9d1a559ec80a4b4e518c983ac57ed25c
#
_cell.length_a   1.000
_cell.length_b   1.000
_cell.length_c   1.000
_cell.angle_alpha   90.00
_cell.angle_beta   90.00
_cell.angle_gamma   90.00
#
_symmetry.space_group_name_H-M   'P 1'
#
loop_
_entity.id
_entity.type
_entity.pdbx_description
1 polymer ?
#
loop_
_entity_poly.entity_id
_entity_poly.type
_entity_poly.pdbx_seq_one_letter_code
_entity_poly.pdbx_strand_id
1 'polypeptide(L)'
;TRQFWLIWAVLCLNVSAGIGVIGMASPMLQEIFAGSLIGQPGVAFVDMKPEQLAAIAAIAAGFAGLLSLFNIGGRFFWASLSDKIGRKNTYFCFFILGIVLYALAPWAAGIQSKILFVGMFCIILSMYGGGFATIPAYLADIFGTQFVGAIHGRLLTAWATAGIIGPVVVNYIREAQIAAGVPRDQVYNFTMYILAGMLLLGLIANAFVRPLADKWFMTDDEVAALQAKTAAANAGPSGSFGIGKGGFDGKALIAWTVVGIPMLWGVWNTLKATLALFG
;
A
#
# COMPACT_ATOMS: atom_id res chain seq x y z
N THR A 1 -17.53 -14.90 -10.39
CA THR A 1 -18.31 -13.82 -11.04
C THR A 1 -17.38 -12.82 -11.73
N ARG A 2 -17.87 -12.09 -12.73
CA ARG A 2 -17.12 -11.03 -13.41
C ARG A 2 -16.70 -9.93 -12.42
N GLN A 3 -17.54 -9.61 -11.44
CA GLN A 3 -17.26 -8.58 -10.43
C GLN A 3 -16.07 -8.95 -9.55
N PHE A 4 -15.90 -10.21 -9.21
CA PHE A 4 -14.73 -10.68 -8.46
C PHE A 4 -13.42 -10.39 -9.20
N TRP A 5 -13.36 -10.72 -10.51
CA TRP A 5 -12.16 -10.50 -11.31
C TRP A 5 -11.86 -9.03 -11.56
N LEU A 6 -12.90 -8.18 -11.64
CA LEU A 6 -12.71 -6.73 -11.70
C LEU A 6 -12.10 -6.19 -10.40
N ILE A 7 -12.62 -6.61 -9.23
CA ILE A 7 -12.07 -6.20 -7.94
C ILE A 7 -10.67 -6.80 -7.72
N TRP A 8 -10.44 -8.02 -8.20
CA TRP A 8 -9.11 -8.62 -8.22
C TRP A 8 -8.11 -7.78 -9.03
N ALA A 9 -8.49 -7.34 -10.22
CA ALA A 9 -7.66 -6.46 -11.04
C ALA A 9 -7.45 -5.08 -10.38
N VAL A 10 -8.50 -4.50 -9.81
CA VAL A 10 -8.44 -3.25 -9.04
C VAL A 10 -7.40 -3.35 -7.93
N LEU A 11 -7.46 -4.40 -7.12
CA LEU A 11 -6.51 -4.62 -6.04
C LEU A 11 -5.10 -4.89 -6.56
N CYS A 12 -4.96 -5.80 -7.53
CA CYS A 12 -3.67 -6.18 -8.10
C CYS A 12 -2.92 -4.96 -8.67
N LEU A 13 -3.58 -4.14 -9.48
CA LEU A 13 -2.95 -2.98 -10.12
C LEU A 13 -2.61 -1.87 -9.11
N ASN A 14 -3.51 -1.60 -8.17
CA ASN A 14 -3.24 -0.64 -7.09
C ASN A 14 -2.04 -1.06 -6.22
N VAL A 15 -2.02 -2.33 -5.83
CA VAL A 15 -0.97 -2.87 -4.97
C VAL A 15 0.36 -2.99 -5.70
N SER A 16 0.35 -3.38 -6.99
CA SER A 16 1.58 -3.49 -7.79
C SER A 16 2.34 -2.16 -7.85
N ALA A 17 1.62 -1.05 -8.05
CA ALA A 17 2.22 0.28 -8.05
C ALA A 17 2.85 0.63 -6.69
N GLY A 18 2.16 0.34 -5.59
CA GLY A 18 2.67 0.64 -4.24
C GLY A 18 3.84 -0.24 -3.82
N ILE A 19 3.76 -1.57 -4.01
CA ILE A 19 4.84 -2.51 -3.66
C ILE A 19 6.10 -2.24 -4.48
N GLY A 20 5.96 -1.93 -5.77
CA GLY A 20 7.09 -1.60 -6.62
C GLY A 20 7.90 -0.43 -6.06
N VAL A 21 7.21 0.61 -5.60
CA VAL A 21 7.85 1.77 -4.97
C VAL A 21 8.47 1.45 -3.63
N ILE A 22 7.77 0.71 -2.75
CA ILE A 22 8.31 0.37 -1.42
C ILE A 22 9.66 -0.34 -1.54
N GLY A 23 9.77 -1.31 -2.45
CA GLY A 23 11.00 -2.07 -2.65
C GLY A 23 12.17 -1.24 -3.15
N MET A 24 11.90 -0.13 -3.86
CA MET A 24 12.91 0.73 -4.47
C MET A 24 13.02 2.12 -3.84
N ALA A 25 12.26 2.41 -2.79
CA ALA A 25 12.20 3.73 -2.18
C ALA A 25 13.59 4.25 -1.76
N SER A 26 14.38 3.44 -1.07
CA SER A 26 15.72 3.82 -0.62
C SER A 26 16.69 4.02 -1.79
N PRO A 27 16.90 3.06 -2.73
CA PRO A 27 17.72 3.28 -3.91
C PRO A 27 17.29 4.48 -4.75
N MET A 28 15.98 4.64 -4.95
CA MET A 28 15.42 5.73 -5.73
C MET A 28 15.78 7.11 -5.16
N LEU A 29 15.62 7.30 -3.85
CA LEU A 29 16.00 8.56 -3.21
C LEU A 29 17.51 8.81 -3.30
N GLN A 30 18.33 7.77 -3.12
CA GLN A 30 19.79 7.87 -3.22
C GLN A 30 20.23 8.25 -4.63
N GLU A 31 19.69 7.62 -5.66
CA GLU A 31 20.10 7.83 -7.05
C GLU A 31 19.59 9.17 -7.60
N ILE A 32 18.37 9.61 -7.23
CA ILE A 32 17.78 10.86 -7.72
C ILE A 32 18.39 12.09 -7.04
N PHE A 33 18.54 12.04 -5.71
CA PHE A 33 18.92 13.21 -4.93
C PHE A 33 20.35 13.19 -4.40
N ALA A 34 21.08 12.14 -4.67
CA ALA A 34 22.51 11.94 -4.37
C ALA A 34 23.20 13.09 -3.60
N GLY A 35 23.85 14.01 -4.30
CA GLY A 35 24.59 15.12 -3.72
C GLY A 35 23.73 16.09 -2.93
N SER A 36 22.47 16.31 -3.31
CA SER A 36 21.57 17.20 -2.58
C SER A 36 21.19 16.69 -1.18
N LEU A 37 21.32 15.38 -0.92
CA LEU A 37 21.09 14.82 0.41
C LEU A 37 22.20 15.13 1.41
N ILE A 38 23.41 15.39 0.92
CA ILE A 38 24.60 15.70 1.76
C ILE A 38 25.10 17.13 1.55
N GLY A 39 24.25 18.03 1.04
CA GLY A 39 24.60 19.44 0.84
C GLY A 39 25.61 19.71 -0.27
N GLN A 40 25.81 18.78 -1.20
CA GLN A 40 26.71 18.90 -2.36
C GLN A 40 25.92 18.79 -3.68
N PRO A 41 25.03 19.75 -3.99
CA PRO A 41 24.24 19.72 -5.22
C PRO A 41 25.15 19.68 -6.44
N GLY A 42 24.85 18.81 -7.39
CA GLY A 42 25.64 18.62 -8.60
C GLY A 42 26.60 17.42 -8.57
N VAL A 43 26.84 16.78 -7.43
CA VAL A 43 27.60 15.52 -7.39
C VAL A 43 26.65 14.36 -7.71
N ALA A 44 26.95 13.64 -8.80
CA ALA A 44 26.15 12.49 -9.22
C ALA A 44 26.41 11.27 -8.30
N PHE A 45 25.40 10.39 -8.21
CA PHE A 45 25.50 9.18 -7.38
C PHE A 45 26.72 8.32 -7.71
N VAL A 46 27.09 8.23 -9.00
CA VAL A 46 28.22 7.42 -9.48
C VAL A 46 29.59 7.98 -9.09
N ASP A 47 29.67 9.28 -8.79
CA ASP A 47 30.92 9.98 -8.45
C ASP A 47 31.17 10.05 -6.94
N MET A 48 30.31 9.42 -6.14
CA MET A 48 30.37 9.50 -4.68
C MET A 48 31.36 8.54 -4.06
N LYS A 49 32.03 9.00 -3.01
CA LYS A 49 32.91 8.20 -2.18
C LYS A 49 32.11 7.23 -1.28
N PRO A 50 32.72 6.09 -0.84
CA PRO A 50 32.04 5.12 0.03
C PRO A 50 31.43 5.73 1.31
N GLU A 51 32.11 6.69 1.93
CA GLU A 51 31.62 7.39 3.13
C GLU A 51 30.36 8.22 2.86
N GLN A 52 30.31 8.89 1.71
CA GLN A 52 29.16 9.66 1.25
C GLN A 52 27.98 8.73 0.94
N LEU A 53 28.22 7.61 0.28
CA LEU A 53 27.20 6.59 0.01
C LEU A 53 26.60 6.04 1.31
N ALA A 54 27.40 5.80 2.34
CA ALA A 54 26.91 5.36 3.65
C ALA A 54 26.01 6.42 4.31
N ALA A 55 26.38 7.71 4.24
CA ALA A 55 25.57 8.80 4.76
C ALA A 55 24.21 8.92 4.03
N ILE A 56 24.24 8.84 2.69
CA ILE A 56 23.01 8.92 1.87
C ILE A 56 22.11 7.71 2.15
N ALA A 57 22.69 6.51 2.30
CA ALA A 57 21.93 5.30 2.61
C ALA A 57 21.19 5.41 3.96
N ALA A 58 21.83 6.02 4.97
CA ALA A 58 21.19 6.26 6.27
C ALA A 58 19.99 7.23 6.15
N ILE A 59 20.13 8.31 5.37
CA ILE A 59 19.03 9.26 5.10
C ILE A 59 17.90 8.58 4.33
N ALA A 60 18.23 7.78 3.32
CA ALA A 60 17.26 7.07 2.51
C ALA A 60 16.52 5.96 3.29
N ALA A 61 17.14 5.39 4.31
CA ALA A 61 16.46 4.49 5.25
C ALA A 61 15.39 5.23 6.06
N GLY A 62 15.64 6.49 6.45
CA GLY A 62 14.64 7.38 7.07
C GLY A 62 13.43 7.62 6.15
N PHE A 63 13.65 7.82 4.86
CA PHE A 63 12.56 7.94 3.88
C PHE A 63 11.69 6.68 3.82
N ALA A 64 12.29 5.49 3.71
CA ALA A 64 11.54 4.24 3.71
C ALA A 64 10.70 4.05 4.99
N GLY A 65 11.26 4.45 6.15
CA GLY A 65 10.54 4.47 7.42
C GLY A 65 9.36 5.45 7.41
N LEU A 66 9.55 6.66 6.89
CA LEU A 66 8.50 7.67 6.75
C LEU A 66 7.34 7.15 5.89
N LEU A 67 7.65 6.52 4.76
CA LEU A 67 6.65 5.89 3.90
C LEU A 67 5.82 4.85 4.65
N SER A 68 6.46 4.06 5.53
CA SER A 68 5.78 3.07 6.37
C SER A 68 4.82 3.70 7.37
N LEU A 69 5.18 4.85 7.97
CA LEU A 69 4.29 5.60 8.85
C LEU A 69 3.05 6.12 8.10
N PHE A 70 3.24 6.67 6.91
CA PHE A 70 2.12 7.12 6.07
C PHE A 70 1.25 5.94 5.60
N ASN A 71 1.84 4.77 5.33
CA ASN A 71 1.09 3.55 5.04
C ASN A 71 0.16 3.16 6.20
N ILE A 72 0.68 3.16 7.43
CA ILE A 72 -0.12 2.84 8.62
C ILE A 72 -1.19 3.91 8.86
N GLY A 73 -0.82 5.18 8.86
CA GLY A 73 -1.75 6.31 9.04
C GLY A 73 -2.84 6.33 7.96
N GLY A 74 -2.47 6.02 6.73
CA GLY A 74 -3.39 5.91 5.60
C GLY A 74 -4.49 4.88 5.80
N ARG A 75 -4.21 3.77 6.47
CA ARG A 75 -5.24 2.75 6.78
C ARG A 75 -6.39 3.33 7.60
N PHE A 76 -6.08 4.13 8.61
CA PHE A 76 -7.10 4.78 9.45
C PHE A 76 -7.82 5.89 8.71
N PHE A 77 -7.06 6.78 8.06
CA PHE A 77 -7.62 7.93 7.34
C PHE A 77 -8.56 7.49 6.21
N TRP A 78 -8.08 6.66 5.30
CA TRP A 78 -8.85 6.26 4.12
C TRP A 78 -10.00 5.29 4.45
N ALA A 79 -9.85 4.42 5.45
CA ALA A 79 -10.96 3.58 5.90
C ALA A 79 -12.11 4.45 6.43
N SER A 80 -11.81 5.40 7.33
CA SER A 80 -12.82 6.32 7.86
C SER A 80 -13.43 7.20 6.78
N LEU A 81 -12.65 7.68 5.81
CA LEU A 81 -13.14 8.45 4.69
C LEU A 81 -14.05 7.60 3.78
N SER A 82 -13.68 6.34 3.56
CA SER A 82 -14.43 5.42 2.71
C SER A 82 -15.85 5.14 3.25
N ASP A 83 -16.05 5.23 4.56
CA ASP A 83 -17.38 5.10 5.16
C ASP A 83 -18.31 6.25 4.76
N LYS A 84 -17.74 7.43 4.48
CA LYS A 84 -18.49 8.64 4.12
C LYS A 84 -18.72 8.78 2.61
N ILE A 85 -17.69 8.53 1.79
CA ILE A 85 -17.76 8.73 0.34
C ILE A 85 -18.07 7.46 -0.46
N GLY A 86 -18.08 6.30 0.22
CA GLY A 86 -18.26 4.98 -0.38
C GLY A 86 -16.96 4.36 -0.90
N ARG A 87 -16.87 3.03 -0.82
CA ARG A 87 -15.63 2.28 -1.11
C ARG A 87 -15.22 2.41 -2.57
N LYS A 88 -16.15 2.31 -3.49
CA LYS A 88 -15.89 2.47 -4.91
C LYS A 88 -15.31 3.85 -5.24
N ASN A 89 -15.86 4.91 -4.65
CA ASN A 89 -15.38 6.29 -4.85
C ASN A 89 -14.00 6.49 -4.22
N THR A 90 -13.73 5.85 -3.08
CA THR A 90 -12.40 5.87 -2.47
C THR A 90 -11.35 5.27 -3.40
N TYR A 91 -11.65 4.16 -4.08
CA TYR A 91 -10.75 3.60 -5.09
C TYR A 91 -10.61 4.50 -6.32
N PHE A 92 -11.66 5.24 -6.73
CA PHE A 92 -11.50 6.28 -7.75
C PHE A 92 -10.52 7.36 -7.30
N CYS A 93 -10.59 7.81 -6.04
CA CYS A 93 -9.61 8.75 -5.49
C CYS A 93 -8.19 8.18 -5.53
N PHE A 94 -8.00 6.90 -5.14
CA PHE A 94 -6.68 6.25 -5.20
C PHE A 94 -6.10 6.23 -6.61
N PHE A 95 -6.89 5.85 -7.59
CA PHE A 95 -6.43 5.79 -8.97
C PHE A 95 -6.15 7.17 -9.55
N ILE A 96 -7.09 8.11 -9.43
CA ILE A 96 -6.93 9.45 -10.03
C ILE A 96 -5.75 10.18 -9.40
N LEU A 97 -5.71 10.24 -8.06
CA LEU A 97 -4.63 10.91 -7.35
C LEU A 97 -3.30 10.20 -7.57
N GLY A 98 -3.29 8.86 -7.57
CA GLY A 98 -2.10 8.07 -7.86
C GLY A 98 -1.55 8.33 -9.26
N ILE A 99 -2.40 8.34 -10.30
CA ILE A 99 -1.98 8.66 -11.68
C ILE A 99 -1.30 10.05 -11.73
N VAL A 100 -1.93 11.05 -11.12
CA VAL A 100 -1.38 12.42 -11.09
C VAL A 100 -0.04 12.45 -10.37
N LEU A 101 0.07 11.85 -9.19
CA LEU A 101 1.30 11.86 -8.39
C LEU A 101 2.44 11.10 -9.07
N TYR A 102 2.18 9.93 -9.64
CA TYR A 102 3.21 9.20 -10.39
C TYR A 102 3.63 9.93 -11.66
N ALA A 103 2.69 10.54 -12.39
CA ALA A 103 3.03 11.30 -13.59
C ALA A 103 3.83 12.57 -13.30
N LEU A 104 3.62 13.19 -12.14
CA LEU A 104 4.36 14.39 -11.71
C LEU A 104 5.69 14.07 -10.99
N ALA A 105 5.91 12.83 -10.54
CA ALA A 105 7.14 12.46 -9.83
C ALA A 105 8.43 12.72 -10.62
N PRO A 106 8.52 12.45 -11.94
CA PRO A 106 9.69 12.81 -12.75
C PRO A 106 9.96 14.31 -12.78
N TRP A 107 8.92 15.14 -12.81
CA TRP A 107 9.08 16.59 -12.77
C TRP A 107 9.61 17.06 -11.41
N ALA A 108 9.07 16.52 -10.29
CA ALA A 108 9.55 16.83 -8.95
C ALA A 108 11.02 16.42 -8.75
N ALA A 109 11.43 15.28 -9.33
CA ALA A 109 12.81 14.83 -9.38
C ALA A 109 13.68 15.79 -10.19
N GLY A 110 13.23 16.22 -11.39
CA GLY A 110 13.94 17.11 -12.28
C GLY A 110 14.23 18.50 -11.70
N ILE A 111 13.29 19.06 -10.92
CA ILE A 111 13.52 20.33 -10.20
C ILE A 111 14.29 20.14 -8.88
N GLN A 112 14.75 18.92 -8.59
CA GLN A 112 15.50 18.57 -7.38
C GLN A 112 14.79 18.93 -6.07
N SER A 113 13.45 18.92 -6.05
CA SER A 113 12.65 19.21 -4.85
C SER A 113 12.43 17.95 -4.00
N LYS A 114 13.33 17.70 -3.05
CA LYS A 114 13.22 16.58 -2.09
C LYS A 114 11.87 16.57 -1.37
N ILE A 115 11.46 17.74 -0.86
CA ILE A 115 10.23 17.88 -0.06
C ILE A 115 9.00 17.49 -0.89
N LEU A 116 8.90 18.00 -2.11
CA LEU A 116 7.78 17.71 -3.00
C LEU A 116 7.76 16.21 -3.36
N PHE A 117 8.89 15.66 -3.75
CA PHE A 117 9.02 14.25 -4.10
C PHE A 117 8.64 13.34 -2.93
N VAL A 118 9.22 13.55 -1.75
CA VAL A 118 8.92 12.79 -0.54
C VAL A 118 7.44 12.92 -0.16
N GLY A 119 6.88 14.12 -0.20
CA GLY A 119 5.47 14.37 0.10
C GLY A 119 4.53 13.60 -0.84
N MET A 120 4.82 13.59 -2.15
CA MET A 120 4.06 12.83 -3.13
C MET A 120 4.07 11.33 -2.82
N PHE A 121 5.23 10.76 -2.50
CA PHE A 121 5.35 9.35 -2.16
C PHE A 121 4.71 9.00 -0.81
N CYS A 122 4.72 9.90 0.16
CA CYS A 122 3.97 9.76 1.41
C CYS A 122 2.46 9.61 1.14
N ILE A 123 1.90 10.44 0.26
CA ILE A 123 0.48 10.35 -0.14
C ILE A 123 0.23 9.03 -0.88
N ILE A 124 1.08 8.65 -1.84
CA ILE A 124 0.97 7.37 -2.56
C ILE A 124 0.92 6.19 -1.58
N LEU A 125 1.83 6.16 -0.60
CA LEU A 125 1.88 5.08 0.37
C LEU A 125 0.72 5.10 1.37
N SER A 126 0.18 6.28 1.69
CA SER A 126 -1.05 6.37 2.47
C SER A 126 -2.23 5.71 1.75
N MET A 127 -2.35 5.93 0.43
CA MET A 127 -3.38 5.30 -0.40
C MET A 127 -3.17 3.78 -0.54
N TYR A 128 -1.92 3.33 -0.65
CA TYR A 128 -1.59 1.91 -0.63
C TYR A 128 -2.08 1.24 0.66
N GLY A 129 -1.79 1.83 1.82
CA GLY A 129 -2.30 1.36 3.11
C GLY A 129 -3.83 1.38 3.18
N GLY A 130 -4.44 2.48 2.71
CA GLY A 130 -5.88 2.65 2.63
C GLY A 130 -6.57 1.59 1.77
N GLY A 131 -5.97 1.21 0.64
CA GLY A 131 -6.47 0.16 -0.24
C GLY A 131 -6.66 -1.17 0.49
N PHE A 132 -5.70 -1.57 1.33
CA PHE A 132 -5.85 -2.78 2.15
C PHE A 132 -6.93 -2.66 3.22
N ALA A 133 -7.06 -1.50 3.85
CA ALA A 133 -8.04 -1.31 4.92
C ALA A 133 -9.47 -1.27 4.39
N THR A 134 -9.68 -0.76 3.16
CA THR A 134 -11.01 -0.59 2.56
C THR A 134 -11.50 -1.81 1.79
N ILE A 135 -10.61 -2.71 1.34
CA ILE A 135 -11.00 -3.83 0.46
C ILE A 135 -11.99 -4.83 1.09
N PRO A 136 -11.89 -5.22 2.38
CA PRO A 136 -12.87 -6.11 2.97
C PRO A 136 -14.28 -5.52 3.00
N ALA A 137 -14.39 -4.21 3.29
CA ALA A 137 -15.65 -3.50 3.26
C ALA A 137 -16.19 -3.37 1.83
N TYR A 138 -15.33 -3.14 0.84
CA TYR A 138 -15.72 -3.10 -0.57
C TYR A 138 -16.27 -4.45 -1.04
N LEU A 139 -15.67 -5.56 -0.61
CA LEU A 139 -16.20 -6.89 -0.88
C LEU A 139 -17.57 -7.11 -0.21
N ALA A 140 -17.74 -6.65 1.03
CA ALA A 140 -19.02 -6.73 1.73
C ALA A 140 -20.14 -5.97 1.01
N ASP A 141 -19.83 -4.78 0.49
CA ASP A 141 -20.79 -3.96 -0.27
C ASP A 141 -21.23 -4.64 -1.59
N ILE A 142 -20.36 -5.44 -2.23
CA ILE A 142 -20.65 -6.07 -3.51
C ILE A 142 -21.23 -7.49 -3.35
N PHE A 143 -20.69 -8.29 -2.42
CA PHE A 143 -20.99 -9.72 -2.30
C PHE A 143 -21.83 -10.06 -1.05
N GLY A 144 -22.14 -9.07 -0.22
CA GLY A 144 -22.77 -9.29 1.08
C GLY A 144 -21.75 -9.77 2.12
N THR A 145 -22.15 -9.77 3.40
CA THR A 145 -21.25 -10.06 4.53
C THR A 145 -21.01 -11.55 4.77
N GLN A 146 -21.93 -12.43 4.30
CA GLN A 146 -21.96 -13.86 4.64
C GLN A 146 -20.67 -14.62 4.29
N PHE A 147 -20.08 -14.36 3.12
CA PHE A 147 -18.91 -15.08 2.61
C PHE A 147 -17.68 -14.20 2.42
N VAL A 148 -17.69 -12.99 3.00
CA VAL A 148 -16.59 -12.01 2.82
C VAL A 148 -15.23 -12.60 3.16
N GLY A 149 -15.10 -13.36 4.24
CA GLY A 149 -13.83 -13.97 4.63
C GLY A 149 -13.28 -14.94 3.58
N ALA A 150 -14.15 -15.81 3.04
CA ALA A 150 -13.75 -16.76 1.99
C ALA A 150 -13.43 -16.07 0.65
N ILE A 151 -14.18 -15.02 0.30
CA ILE A 151 -13.95 -14.23 -0.92
C ILE A 151 -12.66 -13.42 -0.78
N HIS A 152 -12.44 -12.80 0.38
CA HIS A 152 -11.23 -12.04 0.69
C HIS A 152 -9.99 -12.93 0.65
N GLY A 153 -10.04 -14.14 1.25
CA GLY A 153 -8.94 -15.08 1.18
C GLY A 153 -8.52 -15.42 -0.26
N ARG A 154 -9.49 -15.60 -1.18
CA ARG A 154 -9.21 -15.80 -2.59
C ARG A 154 -8.71 -14.51 -3.27
N LEU A 155 -9.19 -13.35 -2.85
CA LEU A 155 -8.75 -12.07 -3.37
C LEU A 155 -7.28 -11.76 -3.03
N LEU A 156 -6.75 -12.30 -1.94
CA LEU A 156 -5.33 -12.13 -1.57
C LEU A 156 -4.36 -12.69 -2.62
N THR A 157 -4.82 -13.53 -3.55
CA THR A 157 -4.01 -13.92 -4.71
C THR A 157 -3.65 -12.72 -5.60
N ALA A 158 -4.48 -11.67 -5.63
CA ALA A 158 -4.17 -10.41 -6.31
C ALA A 158 -2.96 -9.71 -5.67
N TRP A 159 -2.90 -9.72 -4.33
CA TRP A 159 -1.75 -9.18 -3.60
C TRP A 159 -0.48 -9.99 -3.84
N ALA A 160 -0.57 -11.33 -3.80
CA ALA A 160 0.57 -12.19 -4.11
C ALA A 160 1.11 -11.93 -5.52
N THR A 161 0.20 -11.83 -6.51
CA THR A 161 0.56 -11.50 -7.90
C THR A 161 1.20 -10.11 -8.01
N ALA A 162 0.64 -9.12 -7.31
CA ALA A 162 1.19 -7.76 -7.26
C ALA A 162 2.59 -7.71 -6.63
N GLY A 163 2.84 -8.56 -5.62
CA GLY A 163 4.15 -8.71 -4.99
C GLY A 163 5.25 -9.21 -5.93
N ILE A 164 4.86 -9.87 -7.02
CA ILE A 164 5.76 -10.25 -8.10
C ILE A 164 5.83 -9.16 -9.17
N ILE A 165 4.68 -8.72 -9.69
CA ILE A 165 4.60 -7.77 -10.80
C ILE A 165 5.27 -6.44 -10.44
N GLY A 166 4.96 -5.86 -9.28
CA GLY A 166 5.47 -4.55 -8.87
C GLY A 166 7.00 -4.48 -8.90
N PRO A 167 7.70 -5.28 -8.06
CA PRO A 167 9.16 -5.29 -8.04
C PRO A 167 9.79 -5.69 -9.37
N VAL A 168 9.24 -6.67 -10.09
CA VAL A 168 9.76 -7.10 -11.39
C VAL A 168 9.71 -5.96 -12.40
N VAL A 169 8.57 -5.26 -12.52
CA VAL A 169 8.42 -4.13 -13.44
C VAL A 169 9.42 -3.04 -13.10
N VAL A 170 9.51 -2.63 -11.83
CA VAL A 170 10.39 -1.54 -11.41
C VAL A 170 11.86 -1.89 -11.61
N ASN A 171 12.29 -3.07 -11.17
CA ASN A 171 13.69 -3.49 -11.30
C ASN A 171 14.10 -3.71 -12.76
N TYR A 172 13.27 -4.42 -13.54
CA TYR A 172 13.57 -4.70 -14.94
C TYR A 172 13.70 -3.41 -15.75
N ILE A 173 12.78 -2.46 -15.57
CA ILE A 173 12.84 -1.18 -16.28
C ILE A 173 14.07 -0.39 -15.84
N ARG A 174 14.35 -0.34 -14.53
CA ARG A 174 15.54 0.34 -14.01
C ARG A 174 16.83 -0.21 -14.63
N GLU A 175 17.02 -1.52 -14.62
CA GLU A 175 18.21 -2.15 -15.21
C GLU A 175 18.31 -1.91 -16.72
N ALA A 176 17.17 -1.97 -17.44
CA ALA A 176 17.12 -1.67 -18.86
C ALA A 176 17.52 -0.19 -19.15
N GLN A 177 17.06 0.76 -18.34
CA GLN A 177 17.43 2.18 -18.46
C GLN A 177 18.92 2.40 -18.18
N ILE A 178 19.48 1.71 -17.17
CA ILE A 178 20.89 1.76 -16.86
C ILE A 178 21.73 1.20 -18.02
N ALA A 179 21.32 0.06 -18.57
CA ALA A 179 22.00 -0.55 -19.72
C ALA A 179 21.93 0.33 -20.99
N ALA A 180 20.86 1.12 -21.12
CA ALA A 180 20.71 2.12 -22.19
C ALA A 180 21.54 3.41 -21.96
N GLY A 181 22.29 3.51 -20.86
CA GLY A 181 23.13 4.68 -20.54
C GLY A 181 22.34 5.88 -19.98
N VAL A 182 21.11 5.68 -19.51
CA VAL A 182 20.34 6.75 -18.88
C VAL A 182 20.98 7.15 -17.55
N PRO A 183 21.13 8.46 -17.25
CA PRO A 183 21.67 8.94 -15.99
C PRO A 183 20.90 8.41 -14.78
N ARG A 184 21.59 8.11 -13.66
CA ARG A 184 21.01 7.47 -12.48
C ARG A 184 19.84 8.23 -11.86
N ASP A 185 19.87 9.54 -11.93
CA ASP A 185 18.79 10.42 -11.46
C ASP A 185 17.51 10.35 -12.31
N GLN A 186 17.59 9.79 -13.52
CA GLN A 186 16.48 9.72 -14.47
C GLN A 186 15.97 8.30 -14.75
N VAL A 187 16.67 7.26 -14.27
CA VAL A 187 16.33 5.85 -14.58
C VAL A 187 14.91 5.45 -14.13
N TYR A 188 14.34 6.16 -13.18
CA TYR A 188 13.00 5.88 -12.65
C TYR A 188 11.88 6.61 -13.40
N ASN A 189 12.19 7.60 -14.25
CA ASN A 189 11.16 8.42 -14.91
C ASN A 189 10.19 7.58 -15.73
N PHE A 190 10.72 6.66 -16.54
CA PHE A 190 9.89 5.77 -17.35
C PHE A 190 9.06 4.82 -16.48
N THR A 191 9.64 4.32 -15.39
CA THR A 191 8.93 3.48 -14.41
C THR A 191 7.71 4.21 -13.83
N MET A 192 7.85 5.49 -13.47
CA MET A 192 6.72 6.27 -12.92
C MET A 192 5.56 6.36 -13.90
N TYR A 193 5.83 6.56 -15.19
CA TYR A 193 4.78 6.59 -16.22
C TYR A 193 4.13 5.21 -16.41
N ILE A 194 4.89 4.12 -16.34
CA ILE A 194 4.33 2.76 -16.40
C ILE A 194 3.41 2.50 -15.19
N LEU A 195 3.84 2.88 -13.98
CA LEU A 195 3.00 2.74 -12.77
C LEU A 195 1.72 3.59 -12.89
N ALA A 196 1.81 4.82 -13.41
CA ALA A 196 0.62 5.63 -13.72
C ALA A 196 -0.31 4.93 -14.73
N GLY A 197 0.25 4.32 -15.76
CA GLY A 197 -0.49 3.51 -16.74
C GLY A 197 -1.19 2.30 -16.12
N MET A 198 -0.53 1.59 -15.19
CA MET A 198 -1.14 0.50 -14.44
C MET A 198 -2.32 0.99 -13.59
N LEU A 199 -2.18 2.14 -12.94
CA LEU A 199 -3.29 2.75 -12.19
C LEU A 199 -4.44 3.19 -13.11
N LEU A 200 -4.16 3.64 -14.32
CA LEU A 200 -5.20 3.95 -15.31
C LEU A 200 -6.00 2.69 -15.69
N LEU A 201 -5.35 1.55 -15.88
CA LEU A 201 -6.04 0.28 -16.09
C LEU A 201 -6.89 -0.12 -14.87
N GLY A 202 -6.37 0.12 -13.66
CA GLY A 202 -7.11 -0.07 -12.40
C GLY A 202 -8.33 0.83 -12.29
N LEU A 203 -8.21 2.10 -12.71
CA LEU A 203 -9.31 3.07 -12.77
C LEU A 203 -10.43 2.56 -13.69
N ILE A 204 -10.05 2.08 -14.88
CA ILE A 204 -11.00 1.50 -15.84
C ILE A 204 -11.68 0.26 -15.25
N ALA A 205 -10.93 -0.65 -14.64
CA ALA A 205 -11.48 -1.83 -13.98
C ALA A 205 -12.47 -1.44 -12.86
N ASN A 206 -12.14 -0.45 -12.02
CA ASN A 206 -13.00 0.04 -10.95
C ASN A 206 -14.30 0.68 -11.50
N ALA A 207 -14.23 1.37 -12.64
CA ALA A 207 -15.41 1.95 -13.28
C ALA A 207 -16.45 0.88 -13.66
N PHE A 208 -15.99 -0.31 -14.10
CA PHE A 208 -16.85 -1.42 -14.47
C PHE A 208 -17.37 -2.26 -13.29
N VAL A 209 -16.88 -2.04 -12.07
CA VAL A 209 -17.44 -2.70 -10.88
C VAL A 209 -18.87 -2.22 -10.67
N ARG A 210 -19.81 -3.15 -10.53
CA ARG A 210 -21.23 -2.91 -10.29
C ARG A 210 -21.75 -3.85 -9.21
N PRO A 211 -22.86 -3.53 -8.53
CA PRO A 211 -23.53 -4.47 -7.64
C PRO A 211 -23.82 -5.79 -8.37
N LEU A 212 -23.88 -6.89 -7.63
CA LEU A 212 -24.27 -8.17 -8.18
C LEU A 212 -25.75 -8.17 -8.57
N ALA A 213 -26.07 -8.94 -9.61
CA ALA A 213 -27.48 -9.22 -9.95
C ALA A 213 -28.09 -10.17 -8.90
N ASP A 214 -29.41 -10.03 -8.64
CA ASP A 214 -30.14 -10.76 -7.61
C ASP A 214 -30.00 -12.28 -7.68
N LYS A 215 -29.83 -12.82 -8.90
CA LYS A 215 -29.59 -14.24 -9.14
C LYS A 215 -28.34 -14.83 -8.47
N TRP A 216 -27.45 -14.00 -7.94
CA TRP A 216 -26.23 -14.42 -7.26
C TRP A 216 -26.37 -14.36 -5.75
N PHE A 217 -27.47 -13.80 -5.24
CA PHE A 217 -27.77 -13.81 -3.81
C PHE A 217 -28.53 -15.09 -3.46
N MET A 218 -28.35 -15.55 -2.24
CA MET A 218 -29.08 -16.70 -1.71
C MET A 218 -30.55 -16.34 -1.52
N THR A 219 -31.42 -17.30 -1.74
CA THR A 219 -32.83 -17.18 -1.39
C THR A 219 -33.02 -17.22 0.13
N ASP A 220 -34.16 -16.74 0.63
CA ASP A 220 -34.45 -16.73 2.08
C ASP A 220 -34.41 -18.15 2.67
N ASP A 221 -34.86 -19.15 1.92
CA ASP A 221 -34.82 -20.58 2.33
C ASP A 221 -33.38 -21.09 2.45
N GLU A 222 -32.49 -20.74 1.51
CA GLU A 222 -31.07 -21.10 1.56
C GLU A 222 -30.37 -20.43 2.74
N VAL A 223 -30.70 -19.17 3.04
CA VAL A 223 -30.19 -18.43 4.20
C VAL A 223 -30.62 -19.09 5.48
N ALA A 224 -31.91 -19.45 5.62
CA ALA A 224 -32.44 -20.13 6.77
C ALA A 224 -31.78 -21.52 6.99
N ALA A 225 -31.62 -22.30 5.91
CA ALA A 225 -30.93 -23.58 5.94
C ALA A 225 -29.44 -23.44 6.38
N LEU A 226 -28.75 -22.43 5.89
CA LEU A 226 -27.36 -22.15 6.28
C LEU A 226 -27.25 -21.74 7.75
N GLN A 227 -28.17 -20.90 8.24
CA GLN A 227 -28.22 -20.48 9.63
C GLN A 227 -28.48 -21.70 10.57
N ALA A 228 -29.41 -22.55 10.21
CA ALA A 228 -29.71 -23.77 10.94
C ALA A 228 -28.48 -24.69 11.00
N LYS A 229 -27.79 -24.89 9.89
CA LYS A 229 -26.55 -25.67 9.80
C LYS A 229 -25.43 -25.10 10.67
N THR A 230 -25.27 -23.77 10.67
CA THR A 230 -24.28 -23.08 11.49
C THR A 230 -24.62 -23.19 12.98
N ALA A 231 -25.88 -23.04 13.36
CA ALA A 231 -26.35 -23.19 14.71
C ALA A 231 -26.09 -24.63 15.23
N ALA A 232 -26.37 -25.63 14.39
CA ALA A 232 -26.13 -27.04 14.73
C ALA A 232 -24.60 -27.33 14.90
N ALA A 233 -23.76 -26.75 14.05
CA ALA A 233 -22.31 -26.87 14.16
C ALA A 233 -21.76 -26.22 15.45
N ASN A 234 -22.35 -25.10 15.87
CA ASN A 234 -21.95 -24.36 17.07
C ASN A 234 -22.54 -25.00 18.37
N ALA A 235 -23.54 -25.88 18.27
CA ALA A 235 -24.13 -26.61 19.40
C ALA A 235 -23.32 -27.86 19.82
N GLY A 236 -22.29 -28.26 19.05
CA GLY A 236 -21.33 -29.30 19.46
C GLY A 236 -20.49 -28.84 20.65
N PRO A 237 -19.76 -29.76 21.33
CA PRO A 237 -18.96 -29.44 22.50
C PRO A 237 -17.84 -28.44 22.10
N SER A 238 -18.20 -27.20 22.06
CA SER A 238 -17.29 -26.10 21.85
C SER A 238 -16.45 -25.93 23.10
N GLY A 239 -15.17 -26.20 23.00
CA GLY A 239 -14.24 -25.53 23.89
C GLY A 239 -14.57 -24.03 23.81
N SER A 240 -15.17 -23.49 24.85
CA SER A 240 -15.56 -22.09 24.94
C SER A 240 -14.30 -21.25 24.79
N PHE A 241 -14.11 -20.68 23.61
CA PHE A 241 -13.32 -19.47 23.50
C PHE A 241 -14.17 -18.36 24.13
N GLY A 242 -14.19 -18.37 25.48
CA GLY A 242 -14.86 -17.34 26.24
C GLY A 242 -14.26 -16.01 25.90
N ILE A 243 -15.00 -15.16 25.17
CA ILE A 243 -14.80 -13.74 25.22
C ILE A 243 -15.01 -13.36 26.68
N GLY A 244 -13.91 -13.24 27.43
CA GLY A 244 -13.93 -12.91 28.85
C GLY A 244 -14.72 -11.62 29.01
N LYS A 245 -15.66 -11.59 29.96
CA LYS A 245 -16.31 -10.37 30.42
C LYS A 245 -15.22 -9.33 30.63
N GLY A 246 -15.32 -8.17 29.96
CA GLY A 246 -14.33 -7.12 29.95
C GLY A 246 -13.92 -6.63 31.35
N GLY A 247 -12.96 -7.32 31.95
CA GLY A 247 -12.20 -6.89 33.10
C GLY A 247 -10.77 -6.62 32.64
N PHE A 248 -10.13 -5.66 33.26
CA PHE A 248 -8.74 -5.30 32.98
C PHE A 248 -7.84 -6.51 33.29
N ASP A 249 -7.48 -7.26 32.25
CA ASP A 249 -6.64 -8.45 32.39
C ASP A 249 -5.16 -8.02 32.42
N GLY A 250 -4.51 -8.21 33.58
CA GLY A 250 -3.09 -7.91 33.74
C GLY A 250 -2.19 -8.62 32.71
N LYS A 251 -2.60 -9.80 32.23
CA LYS A 251 -1.90 -10.51 31.16
C LYS A 251 -2.01 -9.79 29.83
N ALA A 252 -3.19 -9.21 29.53
CA ALA A 252 -3.37 -8.38 28.34
C ALA A 252 -2.50 -7.13 28.41
N LEU A 253 -2.42 -6.48 29.57
CA LEU A 253 -1.52 -5.31 29.78
C LEU A 253 -0.07 -5.68 29.52
N ILE A 254 0.42 -6.79 30.09
CA ILE A 254 1.79 -7.26 29.86
C ILE A 254 2.02 -7.53 28.37
N ALA A 255 1.10 -8.23 27.69
CA ALA A 255 1.21 -8.52 26.27
C ALA A 255 1.28 -7.22 25.44
N TRP A 256 0.41 -6.24 25.70
CA TRP A 256 0.43 -4.94 25.03
C TRP A 256 1.70 -4.14 25.32
N THR A 257 2.25 -4.22 26.52
CA THR A 257 3.49 -3.56 26.89
C THR A 257 4.70 -4.17 26.16
N VAL A 258 4.77 -5.50 26.12
CA VAL A 258 5.84 -6.22 25.41
C VAL A 258 5.86 -5.92 23.92
N VAL A 259 4.69 -5.76 23.30
CA VAL A 259 4.59 -5.41 21.87
C VAL A 259 4.71 -3.89 21.65
N GLY A 260 4.11 -3.09 22.52
CA GLY A 260 4.01 -1.64 22.37
C GLY A 260 5.35 -0.94 22.54
N ILE A 261 6.19 -1.35 23.49
CA ILE A 261 7.50 -0.71 23.72
C ILE A 261 8.42 -0.83 22.48
N PRO A 262 8.68 -2.00 21.91
CA PRO A 262 9.49 -2.11 20.69
C PRO A 262 8.89 -1.36 19.49
N MET A 263 7.56 -1.35 19.37
CA MET A 263 6.86 -0.63 18.31
C MET A 263 7.05 0.88 18.44
N LEU A 264 6.85 1.44 19.62
CA LEU A 264 7.06 2.88 19.89
C LEU A 264 8.52 3.28 19.71
N TRP A 265 9.46 2.43 20.13
CA TRP A 265 10.87 2.64 19.90
C TRP A 265 11.22 2.64 18.41
N GLY A 266 10.64 1.73 17.62
CA GLY A 266 10.79 1.71 16.17
C GLY A 266 10.26 2.98 15.49
N VAL A 267 9.06 3.42 15.89
CA VAL A 267 8.47 4.70 15.41
C VAL A 267 9.38 5.88 15.77
N TRP A 268 9.88 5.95 17.00
CA TRP A 268 10.79 7.01 17.43
C TRP A 268 12.09 7.07 16.63
N ASN A 269 12.72 5.92 16.38
CA ASN A 269 13.93 5.87 15.55
C ASN A 269 13.65 6.26 14.09
N THR A 270 12.50 5.85 13.54
CA THR A 270 12.08 6.24 12.20
C THR A 270 11.91 7.76 12.10
N LEU A 271 11.24 8.38 13.08
CA LEU A 271 11.06 9.84 13.12
C LEU A 271 12.40 10.57 13.19
N LYS A 272 13.34 10.10 14.04
CA LYS A 272 14.69 10.67 14.10
C LYS A 272 15.43 10.59 12.76
N ALA A 273 15.41 9.42 12.13
CA ALA A 273 16.06 9.22 10.83
C ALA A 273 15.41 10.08 9.73
N THR A 274 14.09 10.32 9.83
CA THR A 274 13.35 11.19 8.91
C THR A 274 13.78 12.66 9.01
N LEU A 275 14.13 13.15 10.22
CA LEU A 275 14.59 14.53 10.39
C LEU A 275 15.86 14.81 9.58
N ALA A 276 16.76 13.85 9.43
CA ALA A 276 17.95 13.97 8.60
C ALA A 276 17.64 14.14 7.09
N LEU A 277 16.41 13.84 6.65
CA LEU A 277 15.98 14.04 5.28
C LEU A 277 15.68 15.51 4.96
N PHE A 278 15.31 16.30 5.96
CA PHE A 278 14.88 17.70 5.83
C PHE A 278 15.90 18.70 6.38
N GLY A 279 16.95 18.22 7.07
CA GLY A 279 18.09 19.01 7.59
C GLY A 279 19.26 19.02 6.63
#